data_928bf0ec9a351c247387fb67946ea3de
#
_entry.id   928bf0ec9a351c247387fb67946ea3de
#
_cell.length_a   1.000
_cell.length_b   1.000
_cell.length_c   1.000
_cell.angle_alpha   90.00
_cell.angle_beta   90.00
_cell.angle_gamma   90.00
#
_symmetry.space_group_name_H-M   'P 1'
#
loop_
_entity.id
_entity.type
_entity.pdbx_description
1 polymer ?
#
loop_
_entity_poly.entity_id
_entity_poly.type
_entity_poly.pdbx_seq_one_letter_code
_entity_poly.pdbx_strand_id
1 'polypeptide(L)'
;MSNPYLEQWTSKEMLKELEEGILNAPQDLLGCHIFKEEDVQIFTAYRPCAKRMWVLDSKGETTYEMEPMEPEGFFGYVIEKKSERLKKYRFRVEYGPDDVIEIDDPYAFPGMFGELDRYLFSEGNHYKIYEKLGAHPMKRDGVEGVQFAVWAPHACSVSVIGEFNMWDARLHKMIMRGSSGIFELSISMRLRQRAGISCIRQTLMEIMRNCVREMLPELRRLMATNGRMVLIRRSIRKNQEM
;
A
#
# COMPACT_ATOMS: atom_id res chain seq x y z
N MET A 1 2.80 -6.01 28.28
CA MET A 1 4.22 -6.15 27.94
C MET A 1 4.24 -6.49 26.48
N SER A 2 4.86 -5.66 25.65
CA SER A 2 4.96 -5.92 24.21
C SER A 2 5.82 -7.17 23.96
N ASN A 3 5.49 -7.90 22.89
CA ASN A 3 6.26 -9.08 22.52
C ASN A 3 7.69 -8.68 22.12
N PRO A 4 8.74 -9.34 22.67
CA PRO A 4 10.14 -8.95 22.42
C PRO A 4 10.53 -8.99 20.94
N TYR A 5 9.91 -9.85 20.14
CA TYR A 5 10.13 -9.88 18.69
C TYR A 5 9.60 -8.62 17.98
N LEU A 6 8.49 -8.04 18.45
CA LEU A 6 7.97 -6.78 17.91
C LEU A 6 8.91 -5.61 18.25
N GLU A 7 9.42 -5.55 19.48
CA GLU A 7 10.36 -4.50 19.89
C GLU A 7 11.69 -4.57 19.12
N GLN A 8 12.17 -5.77 18.86
CA GLN A 8 13.38 -5.98 18.07
C GLN A 8 13.18 -5.65 16.59
N TRP A 9 11.98 -5.93 16.06
CA TRP A 9 11.64 -5.69 14.66
C TRP A 9 11.44 -4.20 14.35
N THR A 10 10.87 -3.42 15.26
CA THR A 10 10.51 -2.04 15.04
C THR A 10 11.64 -1.07 15.39
N SER A 11 12.25 -0.45 14.39
CA SER A 11 13.22 0.64 14.60
C SER A 11 12.48 1.94 14.94
N LYS A 12 12.99 2.67 15.92
CA LYS A 12 12.43 3.99 16.32
C LYS A 12 12.47 5.01 15.19
N GLU A 13 13.50 4.95 14.36
CA GLU A 13 13.66 5.81 13.20
C GLU A 13 12.56 5.54 12.17
N MET A 14 12.31 4.27 11.85
CA MET A 14 11.26 3.87 10.90
C MET A 14 9.85 4.22 11.40
N LEU A 15 9.60 4.07 12.70
CA LEU A 15 8.32 4.46 13.30
C LEU A 15 8.10 5.97 13.22
N LYS A 16 9.14 6.77 13.45
CA LYS A 16 9.08 8.22 13.30
C LYS A 16 8.85 8.62 11.83
N GLU A 17 9.56 8.02 10.90
CA GLU A 17 9.36 8.25 9.45
C GLU A 17 7.94 7.85 9.00
N LEU A 18 7.39 6.78 9.59
CA LEU A 18 6.01 6.35 9.33
C LEU A 18 5.00 7.41 9.79
N GLU A 19 5.16 7.92 11.01
CA GLU A 19 4.30 8.95 11.59
C GLU A 19 4.38 10.27 10.81
N GLU A 20 5.57 10.69 10.43
CA GLU A 20 5.82 11.87 9.61
C GLU A 20 5.38 11.67 8.13
N GLY A 21 5.10 10.43 7.74
CA GLY A 21 4.66 10.11 6.38
C GLY A 21 5.78 10.17 5.34
N ILE A 22 7.03 10.02 5.74
CA ILE A 22 8.20 10.05 4.85
C ILE A 22 8.88 8.69 4.66
N LEU A 23 8.38 7.63 5.33
CA LEU A 23 8.91 6.27 5.20
C LEU A 23 8.96 5.84 3.73
N ASN A 24 10.13 5.51 3.22
CA ASN A 24 10.36 5.18 1.81
C ASN A 24 10.34 3.68 1.52
N ALA A 25 10.52 2.84 2.52
CA ALA A 25 10.49 1.38 2.43
C ALA A 25 9.42 0.79 3.38
N PRO A 26 8.13 1.07 3.13
CA PRO A 26 7.06 0.66 4.04
C PRO A 26 6.98 -0.86 4.21
N GLN A 27 7.34 -1.63 3.20
CA GLN A 27 7.37 -3.09 3.24
C GLN A 27 8.42 -3.66 4.20
N ASP A 28 9.40 -2.88 4.62
CA ASP A 28 10.41 -3.33 5.57
C ASP A 28 9.91 -3.22 7.03
N LEU A 29 8.86 -2.43 7.24
CA LEU A 29 8.21 -2.26 8.54
C LEU A 29 6.81 -2.88 8.57
N LEU A 30 6.00 -2.65 7.52
CA LEU A 30 4.58 -3.01 7.46
C LEU A 30 4.37 -4.32 6.69
N GLY A 31 3.34 -5.06 7.08
CA GLY A 31 2.95 -6.29 6.41
C GLY A 31 3.28 -7.54 7.21
N CYS A 32 3.55 -8.63 6.50
CA CYS A 32 3.87 -9.93 7.08
C CYS A 32 5.34 -10.29 6.82
N HIS A 33 6.07 -10.56 7.89
CA HIS A 33 7.49 -10.92 7.88
C HIS A 33 7.69 -12.32 8.47
N ILE A 34 8.54 -13.13 7.82
CA ILE A 34 8.81 -14.50 8.25
C ILE A 34 10.30 -14.65 8.57
N PHE A 35 10.61 -14.91 9.82
CA PHE A 35 11.95 -15.22 10.30
C PHE A 35 12.12 -16.74 10.32
N LYS A 36 12.89 -17.24 9.36
CA LYS A 36 13.05 -18.69 9.17
C LYS A 36 13.88 -19.36 10.25
N GLU A 37 14.86 -18.65 10.79
CA GLU A 37 15.77 -19.16 11.81
C GLU A 37 15.09 -19.31 13.16
N GLU A 38 14.22 -18.37 13.52
CA GLU A 38 13.48 -18.35 14.78
C GLU A 38 12.10 -18.98 14.70
N ASP A 39 11.69 -19.35 13.49
CA ASP A 39 10.37 -19.94 13.16
C ASP A 39 9.17 -19.03 13.49
N VAL A 40 9.38 -17.71 13.46
CA VAL A 40 8.44 -16.68 13.85
C VAL A 40 7.84 -16.00 12.61
N GLN A 41 6.56 -15.64 12.69
CA GLN A 41 5.85 -14.82 11.71
C GLN A 41 5.30 -13.58 12.41
N ILE A 42 5.70 -12.39 11.92
CA ILE A 42 5.31 -11.10 12.47
C ILE A 42 4.35 -10.41 11.51
N PHE A 43 3.29 -9.85 12.03
CA PHE A 43 2.34 -9.00 11.32
C PHE A 43 2.40 -7.61 11.91
N THR A 44 2.57 -6.61 11.08
CA THR A 44 2.53 -5.21 11.48
C THR A 44 1.65 -4.41 10.54
N ALA A 45 0.92 -3.46 11.08
CA ALA A 45 0.06 -2.59 10.30
C ALA A 45 -0.07 -1.21 10.95
N TYR A 46 -0.27 -0.19 10.13
CA TYR A 46 -0.50 1.18 10.58
C TYR A 46 -1.87 1.65 10.16
N ARG A 47 -2.73 1.96 11.14
CA ARG A 47 -4.10 2.46 10.95
C ARG A 47 -4.40 3.55 11.98
N PRO A 48 -4.12 4.83 11.65
CA PRO A 48 -4.44 5.96 12.51
C PRO A 48 -5.91 5.95 12.92
N CYS A 49 -6.19 6.33 14.15
CA CYS A 49 -7.52 6.36 14.74
C CYS A 49 -8.21 4.99 14.90
N ALA A 50 -7.59 3.87 14.54
CA ALA A 50 -8.12 2.55 14.85
C ALA A 50 -8.01 2.28 16.35
N LYS A 51 -9.07 1.72 16.93
CA LYS A 51 -9.10 1.35 18.35
C LYS A 51 -8.57 -0.05 18.59
N ARG A 52 -8.91 -0.97 17.69
CA ARG A 52 -8.49 -2.38 17.74
C ARG A 52 -8.26 -2.92 16.35
N MET A 53 -7.39 -3.89 16.25
CA MET A 53 -7.08 -4.54 15.00
C MET A 53 -6.84 -6.04 15.19
N TRP A 54 -7.20 -6.84 14.18
CA TRP A 54 -7.00 -8.29 14.18
C TRP A 54 -6.42 -8.77 12.86
N VAL A 55 -5.61 -9.83 12.95
CA VAL A 55 -5.23 -10.65 11.81
C VAL A 55 -6.26 -11.78 11.67
N LEU A 56 -6.80 -11.96 10.48
CA LEU A 56 -7.70 -13.06 10.15
C LEU A 56 -7.03 -14.01 9.16
N ASP A 57 -7.31 -15.29 9.26
CA ASP A 57 -6.96 -16.24 8.23
C ASP A 57 -7.77 -16.00 6.94
N SER A 58 -7.43 -16.72 5.87
CA SER A 58 -8.08 -16.54 4.56
C SER A 58 -9.58 -16.82 4.57
N LYS A 59 -10.05 -17.65 5.52
CA LYS A 59 -11.46 -18.02 5.67
C LYS A 59 -12.19 -17.09 6.64
N GLY A 60 -11.45 -16.36 7.50
CA GLY A 60 -12.00 -15.55 8.57
C GLY A 60 -12.46 -16.36 9.80
N GLU A 61 -12.06 -17.64 9.86
CA GLU A 61 -12.41 -18.53 10.96
C GLU A 61 -11.54 -18.30 12.19
N THR A 62 -10.24 -18.07 11.96
CA THR A 62 -9.27 -17.79 13.03
C THR A 62 -8.97 -16.31 13.08
N THR A 63 -9.03 -15.74 14.29
CA THR A 63 -8.86 -14.32 14.53
C THR A 63 -7.83 -14.11 15.63
N TYR A 64 -6.80 -13.31 15.34
CA TYR A 64 -5.75 -12.96 16.28
C TYR A 64 -5.78 -11.46 16.53
N GLU A 65 -5.99 -11.05 17.79
CA GLU A 65 -5.98 -9.64 18.16
C GLU A 65 -4.56 -9.11 18.18
N MET A 66 -4.33 -7.98 17.49
CA MET A 66 -3.03 -7.33 17.42
C MET A 66 -2.82 -6.44 18.64
N GLU A 67 -1.58 -6.36 19.11
CA GLU A 67 -1.18 -5.48 20.20
C GLU A 67 -1.03 -4.04 19.66
N PRO A 68 -1.65 -3.04 20.30
CA PRO A 68 -1.38 -1.64 19.99
C PRO A 68 0.03 -1.27 20.47
N MET A 69 0.76 -0.55 19.64
CA MET A 69 2.12 -0.09 19.89
C MET A 69 2.25 1.41 19.60
N GLU A 70 3.33 2.02 20.03
CA GLU A 70 3.71 3.38 19.62
C GLU A 70 4.34 3.36 18.20
N PRO A 71 4.00 4.35 17.34
CA PRO A 71 3.06 5.46 17.55
C PRO A 71 1.58 5.02 17.48
N GLU A 72 0.67 5.85 17.99
CA GLU A 72 -0.77 5.58 17.96
C GLU A 72 -1.25 5.15 16.55
N GLY A 73 -1.97 4.04 16.50
CA GLY A 73 -2.43 3.42 15.24
C GLY A 73 -1.45 2.41 14.65
N PHE A 74 -0.32 2.16 15.28
CA PHE A 74 0.57 1.07 14.92
C PHE A 74 0.21 -0.19 15.72
N PHE A 75 0.05 -1.31 15.02
CA PHE A 75 -0.36 -2.58 15.59
C PHE A 75 0.58 -3.69 15.17
N GLY A 76 0.86 -4.62 16.09
CA GLY A 76 1.69 -5.78 15.83
C GLY A 76 1.10 -7.09 16.36
N TYR A 77 1.42 -8.20 15.72
CA TYR A 77 1.09 -9.55 16.21
C TYR A 77 2.17 -10.54 15.80
N VAL A 78 2.46 -11.52 16.66
CA VAL A 78 3.50 -12.53 16.46
C VAL A 78 2.92 -13.93 16.55
N ILE A 79 3.19 -14.75 15.53
CA ILE A 79 2.95 -16.20 15.57
C ILE A 79 4.29 -16.91 15.74
N GLU A 80 4.48 -17.56 16.89
CA GLU A 80 5.72 -18.24 17.25
C GLU A 80 5.78 -19.70 16.79
N LYS A 81 4.65 -20.24 16.29
CA LYS A 81 4.58 -21.65 15.89
C LYS A 81 4.38 -21.79 14.39
N LYS A 82 5.25 -22.56 13.74
CA LYS A 82 5.19 -22.84 12.30
C LYS A 82 3.87 -23.45 11.84
N SER A 83 3.25 -24.30 12.68
CA SER A 83 1.96 -24.94 12.38
C SER A 83 0.79 -23.95 12.29
N GLU A 84 0.93 -22.77 12.92
CA GLU A 84 -0.09 -21.73 12.97
C GLU A 84 0.13 -20.63 11.93
N ARG A 85 1.19 -20.70 11.13
CA ARG A 85 1.54 -19.68 10.12
C ARG A 85 0.44 -19.50 9.08
N LEU A 86 0.11 -18.25 8.85
CA LEU A 86 -0.88 -17.86 7.86
C LEU A 86 -0.20 -17.63 6.50
N LYS A 87 -0.62 -18.39 5.49
CA LYS A 87 -0.17 -18.19 4.10
C LYS A 87 -0.92 -17.06 3.41
N LYS A 88 -2.20 -16.89 3.77
CA LYS A 88 -3.07 -15.81 3.32
C LYS A 88 -3.79 -15.25 4.52
N TYR A 89 -3.83 -13.97 4.64
CA TYR A 89 -4.42 -13.26 5.78
C TYR A 89 -5.11 -11.97 5.34
N ARG A 90 -5.87 -11.41 6.23
CA ARG A 90 -6.51 -10.10 6.11
C ARG A 90 -6.46 -9.39 7.45
N PHE A 91 -6.73 -8.11 7.44
CA PHE A 91 -6.90 -7.36 8.66
C PHE A 91 -8.37 -7.01 8.87
N ARG A 92 -8.82 -7.08 10.12
CA ARG A 92 -10.06 -6.49 10.59
C ARG A 92 -9.69 -5.30 11.46
N VAL A 93 -10.29 -4.16 11.20
CA VAL A 93 -9.98 -2.89 11.86
C VAL A 93 -11.26 -2.33 12.45
N GLU A 94 -11.23 -1.98 13.72
CA GLU A 94 -12.32 -1.34 14.46
C GLU A 94 -11.96 0.11 14.75
N TYR A 95 -12.78 1.03 14.25
CA TYR A 95 -12.69 2.46 14.54
C TYR A 95 -13.72 2.91 15.57
N GLY A 96 -14.77 2.14 15.74
CA GLY A 96 -15.84 2.35 16.73
C GLY A 96 -16.80 1.17 16.79
N PRO A 97 -17.81 1.20 17.67
CA PRO A 97 -18.71 0.06 17.91
C PRO A 97 -19.41 -0.45 16.64
N ASP A 98 -19.80 0.47 15.75
CA ASP A 98 -20.50 0.16 14.49
C ASP A 98 -19.60 0.38 13.24
N ASP A 99 -18.31 0.62 13.44
CA ASP A 99 -17.37 0.92 12.37
C ASP A 99 -16.23 -0.09 12.37
N VAL A 100 -16.53 -1.27 11.84
CA VAL A 100 -15.60 -2.39 11.67
C VAL A 100 -15.47 -2.71 10.18
N ILE A 101 -14.23 -2.73 9.69
CA ILE A 101 -13.95 -3.04 8.28
C ILE A 101 -12.96 -4.19 8.16
N GLU A 102 -13.06 -4.95 7.07
CA GLU A 102 -12.05 -5.92 6.67
C GLU A 102 -11.30 -5.40 5.46
N ILE A 103 -9.98 -5.48 5.54
CA ILE A 103 -9.08 -5.00 4.49
C ILE A 103 -8.04 -6.08 4.16
N ASP A 104 -7.63 -6.13 2.90
CA ASP A 104 -6.45 -6.88 2.53
C ASP A 104 -5.20 -6.02 2.76
N ASP A 105 -4.10 -6.64 3.13
CA ASP A 105 -2.84 -5.94 3.30
C ASP A 105 -2.26 -5.57 1.92
N PRO A 106 -2.04 -4.28 1.63
CA PRO A 106 -1.46 -3.87 0.36
C PRO A 106 -0.03 -4.38 0.15
N TYR A 107 0.70 -4.67 1.24
CA TYR A 107 2.07 -5.17 1.20
C TYR A 107 2.18 -6.69 1.02
N ALA A 108 1.08 -7.41 1.15
CA ALA A 108 1.01 -8.85 0.87
C ALA A 108 1.03 -9.19 -0.64
N PHE A 109 0.76 -8.21 -1.50
CA PHE A 109 0.72 -8.45 -2.94
C PHE A 109 2.10 -8.28 -3.57
N PRO A 110 2.56 -9.27 -4.37
CA PRO A 110 3.80 -9.12 -5.12
C PRO A 110 3.65 -8.00 -6.16
N GLY A 111 4.73 -7.28 -6.40
CA GLY A 111 4.77 -6.25 -7.43
C GLY A 111 4.62 -6.79 -8.85
N MET A 112 4.31 -5.92 -9.81
CA MET A 112 4.31 -6.24 -11.24
C MET A 112 5.64 -5.95 -11.93
N PHE A 113 6.45 -5.09 -11.31
CA PHE A 113 7.72 -4.66 -11.87
C PHE A 113 8.82 -5.67 -11.50
N GLY A 114 9.04 -6.66 -12.38
CA GLY A 114 10.01 -7.73 -12.19
C GLY A 114 11.44 -7.30 -12.49
N GLU A 115 12.39 -8.23 -12.35
CA GLU A 115 13.81 -7.99 -12.65
C GLU A 115 14.05 -7.68 -14.13
N LEU A 116 13.38 -8.40 -15.02
CA LEU A 116 13.45 -8.13 -16.46
C LEU A 116 12.92 -6.74 -16.80
N ASP A 117 11.79 -6.33 -16.20
CA ASP A 117 11.25 -4.99 -16.42
C ASP A 117 12.23 -3.90 -15.95
N ARG A 118 12.87 -4.10 -14.78
CA ARG A 118 13.89 -3.18 -14.25
C ARG A 118 15.10 -3.08 -15.17
N TYR A 119 15.60 -4.21 -15.65
CA TYR A 119 16.71 -4.25 -16.59
C TYR A 119 16.38 -3.50 -17.88
N LEU A 120 15.28 -3.85 -18.54
CA LEU A 120 14.85 -3.20 -19.79
C LEU A 120 14.59 -1.71 -19.60
N PHE A 121 14.07 -1.31 -18.43
CA PHE A 121 13.83 0.09 -18.13
C PHE A 121 15.14 0.87 -17.93
N SER A 122 16.12 0.30 -17.22
CA SER A 122 17.43 0.92 -17.01
C SER A 122 18.22 1.10 -18.31
N GLU A 123 18.06 0.17 -19.25
CA GLU A 123 18.68 0.23 -20.59
C GLU A 123 17.91 1.15 -21.56
N GLY A 124 16.76 1.70 -21.17
CA GLY A 124 15.92 2.52 -22.04
C GLY A 124 15.19 1.73 -23.14
N ASN A 125 15.17 0.40 -23.04
CA ASN A 125 14.62 -0.51 -24.06
C ASN A 125 13.25 -1.09 -23.71
N HIS A 126 12.60 -0.59 -22.68
CA HIS A 126 11.28 -1.07 -22.24
C HIS A 126 10.15 -0.42 -23.04
N TYR A 127 9.96 -0.83 -24.29
CA TYR A 127 8.98 -0.25 -25.21
C TYR A 127 7.50 -0.40 -24.75
N LYS A 128 7.23 -1.37 -23.87
CA LYS A 128 5.89 -1.63 -23.31
C LYS A 128 5.75 -1.15 -21.86
N ILE A 129 6.53 -0.18 -21.45
CA ILE A 129 6.50 0.34 -20.09
C ILE A 129 5.10 0.87 -19.68
N TYR A 130 4.32 1.32 -20.66
CA TYR A 130 2.93 1.79 -20.45
C TYR A 130 1.98 0.69 -19.97
N GLU A 131 2.31 -0.58 -20.16
CA GLU A 131 1.56 -1.72 -19.62
C GLU A 131 1.81 -1.91 -18.12
N LYS A 132 2.85 -1.29 -17.59
CA LYS A 132 3.28 -1.38 -16.19
C LYS A 132 3.04 -0.11 -15.41
N LEU A 133 3.41 1.05 -15.99
CA LEU A 133 3.21 2.35 -15.35
C LEU A 133 1.75 2.80 -15.48
N GLY A 134 1.25 3.44 -14.44
CA GLY A 134 -0.12 3.92 -14.33
C GLY A 134 -0.92 3.17 -13.29
N ALA A 135 -2.22 3.06 -13.54
CA ALA A 135 -3.17 2.34 -12.70
C ALA A 135 -3.82 1.23 -13.53
N HIS A 136 -3.58 -0.01 -13.16
CA HIS A 136 -4.06 -1.17 -13.89
C HIS A 136 -4.98 -2.05 -13.03
N PRO A 137 -6.14 -2.50 -13.56
CA PRO A 137 -6.95 -3.48 -12.86
C PRO A 137 -6.14 -4.75 -12.61
N MET A 138 -6.24 -5.31 -11.43
CA MET A 138 -5.64 -6.58 -11.11
C MET A 138 -6.68 -7.56 -10.56
N LYS A 139 -6.44 -8.85 -10.83
CA LYS A 139 -7.15 -9.96 -10.18
C LYS A 139 -6.10 -11.01 -9.79
N ARG A 140 -5.87 -11.17 -8.50
CA ARG A 140 -4.90 -12.12 -7.96
C ARG A 140 -5.50 -12.91 -6.82
N ASP A 141 -5.35 -14.23 -6.86
CA ASP A 141 -5.84 -15.14 -5.81
C ASP A 141 -7.30 -14.94 -5.40
N GLY A 142 -8.14 -14.51 -6.35
CA GLY A 142 -9.55 -14.20 -6.10
C GLY A 142 -9.79 -12.80 -5.51
N VAL A 143 -8.74 -12.02 -5.31
CA VAL A 143 -8.84 -10.61 -4.89
C VAL A 143 -8.78 -9.72 -6.11
N GLU A 144 -9.80 -8.87 -6.27
CA GLU A 144 -9.83 -7.82 -7.29
C GLU A 144 -9.31 -6.51 -6.71
N GLY A 145 -8.58 -5.76 -7.51
CA GLY A 145 -7.97 -4.51 -7.06
C GLY A 145 -7.41 -3.70 -8.20
N VAL A 146 -6.60 -2.73 -7.84
CA VAL A 146 -5.86 -1.86 -8.75
C VAL A 146 -4.40 -1.87 -8.35
N GLN A 147 -3.54 -2.04 -9.32
CA GLN A 147 -2.11 -1.84 -9.16
C GLN A 147 -1.73 -0.47 -9.69
N PHE A 148 -1.00 0.26 -8.87
CA PHE A 148 -0.44 1.56 -9.17
C PHE A 148 1.07 1.43 -9.36
N ALA A 149 1.60 2.06 -10.39
CA ALA A 149 3.04 2.19 -10.58
C ALA A 149 3.36 3.56 -11.17
N VAL A 150 4.37 4.24 -10.62
CA VAL A 150 4.80 5.56 -11.06
C VAL A 150 6.32 5.66 -11.07
N TRP A 151 6.87 6.31 -12.08
CA TRP A 151 8.29 6.65 -12.12
C TRP A 151 8.51 8.03 -11.53
N ALA A 152 9.20 8.10 -10.40
CA ALA A 152 9.46 9.32 -9.67
C ALA A 152 10.89 9.29 -9.05
N PRO A 153 11.94 9.34 -9.87
CA PRO A 153 13.32 9.06 -9.44
C PRO A 153 13.87 10.03 -8.41
N HIS A 154 13.25 11.20 -8.25
CA HIS A 154 13.67 12.22 -7.28
C HIS A 154 12.74 12.32 -6.06
N ALA A 155 11.73 11.44 -5.97
CA ALA A 155 10.84 11.40 -4.83
C ALA A 155 11.45 10.58 -3.68
N CYS A 156 11.42 11.12 -2.47
CA CYS A 156 11.80 10.38 -1.27
C CYS A 156 10.74 9.33 -0.91
N SER A 157 9.45 9.67 -1.07
CA SER A 157 8.35 8.74 -0.87
C SER A 157 7.16 9.09 -1.77
N VAL A 158 6.35 8.10 -2.10
CA VAL A 158 5.14 8.25 -2.92
C VAL A 158 3.99 7.52 -2.23
N SER A 159 2.78 8.09 -2.27
CA SER A 159 1.58 7.49 -1.68
C SER A 159 0.40 7.58 -2.63
N VAL A 160 -0.45 6.57 -2.57
CA VAL A 160 -1.75 6.61 -3.25
C VAL A 160 -2.78 7.16 -2.27
N ILE A 161 -3.42 8.27 -2.64
CA ILE A 161 -4.42 8.94 -1.80
C ILE A 161 -5.74 9.11 -2.52
N GLY A 162 -6.82 9.07 -1.77
CA GLY A 162 -8.17 9.22 -2.29
C GLY A 162 -9.22 9.11 -1.17
N GLU A 163 -10.50 9.14 -1.54
CA GLU A 163 -11.60 8.99 -0.58
C GLU A 163 -11.55 7.67 0.19
N PHE A 164 -11.04 6.61 -0.45
CA PHE A 164 -10.93 5.27 0.14
C PHE A 164 -9.97 5.20 1.34
N ASN A 165 -9.09 6.18 1.50
CA ASN A 165 -8.18 6.30 2.64
C ASN A 165 -8.22 7.69 3.29
N MET A 166 -9.32 8.42 3.11
CA MET A 166 -9.54 9.75 3.68
C MET A 166 -8.42 10.74 3.34
N TRP A 167 -7.77 10.56 2.16
CA TRP A 167 -6.65 11.38 1.69
C TRP A 167 -5.42 11.34 2.60
N ASP A 168 -5.32 10.33 3.47
CA ASP A 168 -4.15 10.14 4.34
C ASP A 168 -3.01 9.45 3.61
N ALA A 169 -1.94 10.20 3.36
CA ALA A 169 -0.75 9.72 2.65
C ALA A 169 0.09 8.68 3.44
N ARG A 170 -0.21 8.48 4.72
CA ARG A 170 0.49 7.50 5.56
C ARG A 170 -0.01 6.07 5.34
N LEU A 171 -1.24 5.89 4.81
CA LEU A 171 -1.92 4.59 4.75
C LEU A 171 -1.54 3.71 3.57
N HIS A 172 -1.25 4.29 2.41
CA HIS A 172 -0.98 3.54 1.18
C HIS A 172 0.30 4.04 0.52
N LYS A 173 1.40 3.85 1.24
CA LYS A 173 2.72 4.19 0.73
C LYS A 173 3.17 3.18 -0.31
N MET A 174 3.70 3.69 -1.39
CA MET A 174 4.20 2.87 -2.49
C MET A 174 5.62 2.38 -2.19
N ILE A 175 5.92 1.22 -2.72
CA ILE A 175 7.21 0.54 -2.57
C ILE A 175 8.11 0.92 -3.71
N MET A 176 9.30 1.46 -3.43
CA MET A 176 10.31 1.71 -4.45
C MET A 176 10.97 0.39 -4.89
N ARG A 177 11.04 0.16 -6.20
CA ARG A 177 11.64 -1.05 -6.76
C ARG A 177 13.14 -0.88 -7.05
N GLY A 178 13.94 -1.17 -6.04
CA GLY A 178 15.40 -0.99 -6.10
C GLY A 178 15.78 0.47 -6.35
N SER A 179 16.75 0.70 -7.21
CA SER A 179 17.24 2.03 -7.61
C SER A 179 16.59 2.58 -8.89
N SER A 180 15.49 1.96 -9.36
CA SER A 180 14.87 2.34 -10.64
C SER A 180 14.12 3.67 -10.60
N GLY A 181 13.81 4.17 -9.40
CA GLY A 181 12.91 5.31 -9.19
C GLY A 181 11.44 4.98 -9.50
N ILE A 182 11.11 3.70 -9.70
CA ILE A 182 9.73 3.26 -9.89
C ILE A 182 9.15 2.85 -8.54
N PHE A 183 8.01 3.45 -8.22
CA PHE A 183 7.21 3.13 -7.04
C PHE A 183 5.97 2.37 -7.46
N GLU A 184 5.61 1.30 -6.74
CA GLU A 184 4.40 0.54 -7.00
C GLU A 184 3.68 0.11 -5.73
N LEU A 185 2.36 -0.07 -5.83
CA LEU A 185 1.50 -0.59 -4.77
C LEU A 185 0.27 -1.24 -5.37
N SER A 186 -0.16 -2.36 -4.79
CA SER A 186 -1.43 -3.01 -5.13
C SER A 186 -2.46 -2.74 -4.05
N ILE A 187 -3.63 -2.25 -4.42
CA ILE A 187 -4.73 -1.94 -3.49
C ILE A 187 -5.93 -2.78 -3.86
N SER A 188 -6.44 -3.57 -2.90
CA SER A 188 -7.64 -4.38 -3.12
C SER A 188 -8.91 -3.53 -3.07
N MET A 189 -9.94 -3.97 -3.78
CA MET A 189 -11.26 -3.33 -3.74
C MET A 189 -12.06 -3.64 -2.47
N ARG A 190 -11.53 -4.43 -1.52
CA ARG A 190 -12.19 -4.70 -0.24
C ARG A 190 -12.26 -3.52 0.72
N LEU A 191 -11.49 -2.47 0.49
CA LEU A 191 -11.52 -1.22 1.28
C LEU A 191 -12.90 -0.52 1.38
N ARG A 192 -13.95 -1.25 1.21
CA ARG A 192 -15.23 -0.90 0.67
C ARG A 192 -16.29 -0.38 1.64
N GLN A 193 -16.11 -0.43 2.94
CA GLN A 193 -17.31 -0.35 3.81
C GLN A 193 -17.65 1.03 4.38
N ARG A 194 -16.77 2.03 4.29
CA ARG A 194 -17.10 3.39 4.76
C ARG A 194 -17.80 4.28 3.73
N ALA A 195 -17.61 4.01 2.45
CA ALA A 195 -18.31 4.74 1.37
C ALA A 195 -19.18 3.76 0.61
N GLY A 196 -20.43 4.12 0.33
CA GLY A 196 -21.37 3.27 -0.40
C GLY A 196 -20.77 2.66 -1.67
N ILE A 197 -21.10 1.41 -1.92
CA ILE A 197 -20.48 0.47 -2.87
C ILE A 197 -20.28 1.02 -4.30
N SER A 198 -21.09 1.97 -4.74
CA SER A 198 -21.01 2.57 -6.07
C SER A 198 -19.93 3.63 -6.21
N CYS A 199 -19.62 4.36 -5.15
CA CYS A 199 -18.71 5.50 -5.19
C CYS A 199 -17.26 5.06 -5.38
N ILE A 200 -16.77 4.03 -4.66
CA ILE A 200 -15.35 3.62 -4.73
C ILE A 200 -14.99 2.99 -6.07
N ARG A 201 -15.89 2.18 -6.64
CA ARG A 201 -15.65 1.60 -7.97
C ARG A 201 -15.61 2.70 -9.04
N GLN A 202 -16.49 3.69 -8.94
CA GLN A 202 -16.46 4.88 -9.81
C GLN A 202 -15.22 5.72 -9.54
N THR A 203 -14.87 5.99 -8.27
CA THR A 203 -13.70 6.81 -7.90
C THR A 203 -12.39 6.14 -8.30
N LEU A 204 -12.20 4.84 -8.06
CA LEU A 204 -11.01 4.12 -8.53
C LEU A 204 -10.94 4.05 -10.05
N MET A 205 -12.07 3.82 -10.73
CA MET A 205 -12.14 3.84 -12.20
C MET A 205 -11.92 5.25 -12.75
N GLU A 206 -12.33 6.27 -12.04
CA GLU A 206 -12.15 7.68 -12.43
C GLU A 206 -10.73 8.16 -12.15
N ILE A 207 -10.13 7.77 -11.03
CA ILE A 207 -8.70 7.94 -10.75
C ILE A 207 -7.87 7.23 -11.82
N MET A 208 -8.22 5.98 -12.18
CA MET A 208 -7.55 5.25 -13.26
C MET A 208 -7.65 6.00 -14.59
N ARG A 209 -8.84 6.46 -14.97
CA ARG A 209 -9.04 7.22 -16.21
C ARG A 209 -8.26 8.53 -16.21
N ASN A 210 -8.25 9.23 -15.08
CA ASN A 210 -7.57 10.51 -14.94
C ASN A 210 -6.05 10.34 -14.85
N CYS A 211 -5.53 9.34 -14.10
CA CYS A 211 -4.10 9.02 -14.10
C CYS A 211 -3.61 8.63 -15.49
N VAL A 212 -4.32 7.76 -16.21
CA VAL A 212 -3.94 7.38 -17.58
C VAL A 212 -4.04 8.57 -18.53
N ARG A 213 -5.06 9.41 -18.39
CA ARG A 213 -5.29 10.57 -19.26
C ARG A 213 -4.26 11.68 -19.03
N GLU A 214 -3.81 11.88 -17.79
CA GLU A 214 -2.81 12.90 -17.45
C GLU A 214 -1.37 12.40 -17.62
N MET A 215 -1.10 11.11 -17.42
CA MET A 215 0.25 10.53 -17.58
C MET A 215 0.63 10.33 -19.05
N LEU A 216 -0.30 10.03 -19.96
CA LEU A 216 0.01 9.81 -21.37
C LEU A 216 0.66 11.01 -22.06
N PRO A 217 0.20 12.26 -21.86
CA PRO A 217 0.87 13.45 -22.42
C PRO A 217 2.23 13.71 -21.78
N GLU A 218 2.37 13.49 -20.47
CA GLU A 218 3.62 13.71 -19.74
C GLU A 218 4.68 12.65 -20.09
N LEU A 219 4.30 11.38 -20.21
CA LEU A 219 5.16 10.32 -20.72
C LEU A 219 5.63 10.61 -22.15
N ARG A 220 4.78 11.15 -23.02
CA ARG A 220 5.18 11.60 -24.35
C ARG A 220 6.14 12.78 -24.32
N ARG A 221 5.96 13.71 -23.38
CA ARG A 221 6.89 14.84 -23.18
C ARG A 221 8.21 14.40 -22.57
N LEU A 222 8.22 13.48 -21.61
CA LEU A 222 9.43 12.95 -20.97
C LEU A 222 10.29 12.10 -21.91
N MET A 223 9.68 11.42 -22.88
CA MET A 223 10.43 10.78 -23.98
C MET A 223 11.05 11.81 -24.94
N ALA A 224 10.58 13.05 -24.93
CA ALA A 224 11.06 14.11 -25.82
C ALA A 224 12.03 15.11 -25.14
N THR A 225 12.08 15.16 -23.81
CA THR A 225 12.91 16.13 -23.07
C THR A 225 13.39 15.53 -21.73
N ASN A 226 14.69 15.57 -21.49
CA ASN A 226 15.32 15.30 -20.18
C ASN A 226 14.89 16.34 -19.12
N GLY A 227 13.68 16.31 -18.61
CA GLY A 227 13.19 17.34 -17.69
C GLY A 227 12.06 16.92 -16.77
N ARG A 228 12.34 17.04 -15.49
CA ARG A 228 11.51 17.15 -14.28
C ARG A 228 10.02 16.79 -14.37
N MET A 229 9.64 15.72 -13.69
CA MET A 229 8.26 15.34 -13.41
C MET A 229 7.79 15.96 -12.08
N VAL A 230 6.74 16.76 -12.13
CA VAL A 230 6.03 17.28 -10.96
C VAL A 230 4.76 16.48 -10.78
N LEU A 231 4.62 15.92 -9.62
CA LEU A 231 3.53 15.07 -9.20
C LEU A 231 2.20 15.75 -9.04
N ILE A 232 1.20 15.01 -9.39
CA ILE A 232 -0.22 15.20 -9.29
C ILE A 232 -0.61 15.69 -7.88
N ARG A 233 -0.57 16.99 -7.70
CA ARG A 233 -1.35 17.70 -6.70
C ARG A 233 -2.34 18.57 -7.45
N ARG A 234 -3.43 17.99 -7.95
CA ARG A 234 -4.59 18.79 -8.33
C ARG A 234 -5.76 18.43 -7.44
N SER A 235 -5.95 19.31 -6.47
CA SER A 235 -7.18 19.59 -5.80
C SER A 235 -8.34 19.57 -6.79
N ILE A 236 -9.27 18.62 -6.63
CA ILE A 236 -10.62 18.76 -7.14
C ILE A 236 -11.30 19.83 -6.26
N ARG A 237 -10.90 21.10 -6.48
CA ARG A 237 -11.73 22.24 -6.12
C ARG A 237 -12.40 22.71 -7.39
N LYS A 238 -13.60 22.22 -7.66
CA LYS A 238 -14.67 22.86 -8.42
C LYS A 238 -15.90 21.97 -8.33
N ASN A 239 -16.77 22.31 -7.45
CA ASN A 239 -18.22 22.43 -7.57
C ASN A 239 -18.85 22.49 -6.19
N GLN A 240 -18.66 23.58 -5.52
CA GLN A 240 -19.59 24.13 -4.54
C GLN A 240 -19.73 25.61 -4.86
N GLU A 241 -20.49 25.90 -5.91
CA GLU A 241 -21.18 27.15 -6.16
C GLU A 241 -22.27 26.85 -7.18
N MET A 242 -23.43 26.50 -6.68
CA MET A 242 -24.80 26.90 -7.06
C MET A 242 -25.76 26.30 -6.06
#